data_d708cb591ae7caae9cccead402b23748
#
_entry.id   d708cb591ae7caae9cccead402b23748
#
_cell.length_a   1.000
_cell.length_b   1.000
_cell.length_c   1.000
_cell.angle_alpha   90.00
_cell.angle_beta   90.00
_cell.angle_gamma   90.00
#
_symmetry.space_group_name_H-M   'P 1'
#
loop_
_entity.id
_entity.type
_entity.pdbx_description
1 polymer ?
#
loop_
_entity_poly.entity_id
_entity_poly.type
_entity_poly.pdbx_seq_one_letter_code
_entity_poly.pdbx_strand_id
1 'polypeptide(L)'
;NRIARPSLVAAGAGEITSAIFHPSEDLFAVCIRNSDGLKNGRVEFRAAADGKLLNTVEIGIWPDSLAFSPKGDFVVVANEGEGYVRDGEGFRSGEGSISLIDLRGGVAAAKHSLITLPDLAGVEGATQAEHKRLLERVIDGEELKIPFGTSPEHIEPEYVTFSPDGTRAYVSLQENNAIAVVDVLQGKLDKVFGVGTVRHAADIIDDGKYEPTAELFALREPDALAVSADGRYLISADEGDTDPKIAKTKAGLPSGGGRTVSVFDAISGKLLGDTGSQLDDMAAEAGVYPDARSPNKGSEPEGVVSFDAFGKRLVVATLERADALALIDLDQPAQPKVMQVIGVGEGAGSGKLAPEGLAHVEHNGRHFLVTALEKSGNVALFELLK
;
A
#
# COMPACT_ATOMS: atom_id res chain seq x y z
N ASN A 1 25.16 1.98 -16.69
CA ASN A 1 24.48 1.31 -17.82
C ASN A 1 23.07 1.88 -17.89
N ARG A 2 22.80 2.73 -18.92
CA ARG A 2 21.41 3.12 -19.19
C ARG A 2 20.72 1.90 -19.78
N ILE A 3 19.78 1.32 -19.03
CA ILE A 3 18.79 0.43 -19.61
C ILE A 3 18.00 1.26 -20.62
N ALA A 4 17.89 0.79 -21.86
CA ALA A 4 17.02 1.42 -22.85
C ALA A 4 15.62 1.53 -22.21
N ARG A 5 14.97 2.70 -22.36
CA ARG A 5 13.55 2.85 -21.97
C ARG A 5 12.72 2.21 -23.10
N PRO A 6 12.25 0.98 -23.00
CA PRO A 6 11.26 0.50 -23.92
C PRO A 6 10.02 1.37 -23.75
N SER A 7 9.40 1.81 -24.84
CA SER A 7 8.07 2.39 -24.77
C SER A 7 7.12 1.26 -24.40
N LEU A 8 6.69 1.19 -23.14
CA LEU A 8 5.79 0.17 -22.64
C LEU A 8 4.33 0.46 -22.99
N VAL A 9 4.05 1.64 -23.54
CA VAL A 9 2.68 2.08 -23.81
C VAL A 9 2.35 1.85 -25.28
N ALA A 10 1.57 0.83 -25.59
CA ALA A 10 0.89 0.70 -26.87
C ALA A 10 -0.24 1.74 -26.96
N ALA A 11 -0.54 2.22 -28.16
CA ALA A 11 -1.68 3.14 -28.38
C ALA A 11 -2.98 2.54 -27.80
N GLY A 12 -3.67 3.29 -26.94
CA GLY A 12 -4.89 2.83 -26.24
C GLY A 12 -4.64 2.12 -24.90
N ALA A 13 -3.39 2.03 -24.44
CA ALA A 13 -3.08 1.62 -23.10
C ALA A 13 -3.28 2.78 -22.12
N GLY A 14 -3.83 2.48 -20.96
CA GLY A 14 -3.85 3.38 -19.82
C GLY A 14 -2.47 3.50 -19.17
N GLU A 15 -2.46 3.93 -17.94
CA GLU A 15 -1.28 4.16 -17.13
C GLU A 15 -0.68 2.85 -16.62
N ILE A 16 0.65 2.87 -16.43
CA ILE A 16 1.35 1.82 -15.69
C ILE A 16 1.23 2.18 -14.21
N THR A 17 0.69 1.28 -13.42
CA THR A 17 0.50 1.48 -11.98
C THR A 17 1.61 0.79 -11.19
N SER A 18 2.02 -0.41 -11.58
CA SER A 18 3.03 -1.16 -10.86
C SER A 18 3.91 -2.01 -11.77
N ALA A 19 5.14 -2.29 -11.32
CA ALA A 19 6.08 -3.17 -12.00
C ALA A 19 6.97 -3.92 -11.01
N ILE A 20 7.18 -5.22 -11.23
CA ILE A 20 8.01 -6.05 -10.35
C ILE A 20 8.81 -7.08 -11.13
N PHE A 21 10.06 -7.31 -10.73
CA PHE A 21 10.89 -8.37 -11.29
C PHE A 21 10.49 -9.74 -10.73
N HIS A 22 10.59 -10.76 -11.60
CA HIS A 22 10.44 -12.14 -11.17
C HIS A 22 11.59 -12.51 -10.21
N PRO A 23 11.33 -13.26 -9.13
CA PRO A 23 12.33 -13.52 -8.09
C PRO A 23 13.53 -14.37 -8.57
N SER A 24 13.42 -15.10 -9.66
CA SER A 24 14.47 -16.02 -10.14
C SER A 24 14.67 -16.09 -11.66
N GLU A 25 13.74 -15.56 -12.45
CA GLU A 25 13.83 -15.56 -13.91
C GLU A 25 14.12 -14.16 -14.46
N ASP A 26 14.77 -14.06 -15.62
CA ASP A 26 15.13 -12.80 -16.28
C ASP A 26 13.90 -12.15 -16.96
N LEU A 27 12.86 -11.91 -16.19
CA LEU A 27 11.64 -11.24 -16.64
C LEU A 27 11.06 -10.33 -15.54
N PHE A 28 10.14 -9.48 -15.94
CA PHE A 28 9.35 -8.64 -15.03
C PHE A 28 7.89 -8.60 -15.49
N ALA A 29 7.00 -8.32 -14.57
CA ALA A 29 5.58 -8.09 -14.81
C ALA A 29 5.25 -6.61 -14.63
N VAL A 30 4.29 -6.12 -15.42
CA VAL A 30 3.82 -4.72 -15.38
C VAL A 30 2.30 -4.72 -15.36
N CYS A 31 1.70 -4.04 -14.38
CA CYS A 31 0.27 -3.72 -14.38
C CYS A 31 -0.01 -2.51 -15.25
N ILE A 32 -1.05 -2.60 -16.05
CA ILE A 32 -1.47 -1.51 -16.93
C ILE A 32 -3.00 -1.40 -16.82
N ARG A 33 -3.48 -0.28 -16.30
CA ARG A 33 -4.91 0.03 -16.28
C ARG A 33 -5.41 0.37 -17.69
N ASN A 34 -6.70 0.20 -17.93
CA ASN A 34 -7.33 0.61 -19.17
C ASN A 34 -7.60 2.13 -19.14
N SER A 35 -7.43 2.81 -20.26
CA SER A 35 -7.81 4.24 -20.36
C SER A 35 -9.34 4.47 -20.21
N ASP A 36 -10.15 3.42 -20.47
CA ASP A 36 -11.56 3.40 -20.09
C ASP A 36 -11.67 2.83 -18.68
N GLY A 37 -12.00 3.64 -17.71
CA GLY A 37 -11.99 3.32 -16.29
C GLY A 37 -12.88 2.14 -15.86
N LEU A 38 -13.83 1.71 -16.70
CA LEU A 38 -14.69 0.56 -16.41
C LEU A 38 -14.28 -0.71 -17.16
N LYS A 39 -13.16 -0.67 -17.89
CA LYS A 39 -12.66 -1.86 -18.60
C LYS A 39 -11.50 -2.51 -17.85
N ASN A 40 -11.44 -3.81 -18.06
CA ASN A 40 -10.34 -4.61 -17.53
C ASN A 40 -8.97 -4.07 -17.92
N GLY A 41 -8.07 -4.05 -16.95
CA GLY A 41 -6.64 -3.85 -17.15
C GLY A 41 -5.94 -5.13 -17.59
N ARG A 42 -4.62 -5.09 -17.60
CA ARG A 42 -3.81 -6.25 -17.98
C ARG A 42 -2.48 -6.28 -17.25
N VAL A 43 -1.92 -7.47 -17.13
CA VAL A 43 -0.52 -7.70 -16.79
C VAL A 43 0.24 -8.05 -18.06
N GLU A 44 1.33 -7.37 -18.31
CA GLU A 44 2.30 -7.73 -19.36
C GLU A 44 3.55 -8.34 -18.72
N PHE A 45 3.91 -9.55 -19.13
CA PHE A 45 5.18 -10.18 -18.78
C PHE A 45 6.21 -9.85 -19.85
N ARG A 46 7.38 -9.37 -19.44
CA ARG A 46 8.41 -8.86 -20.33
C ARG A 46 9.79 -9.39 -19.95
N ALA A 47 10.63 -9.63 -20.95
CA ALA A 47 12.03 -10.03 -20.75
C ALA A 47 12.81 -8.87 -20.09
N ALA A 48 13.61 -9.16 -19.07
CA ALA A 48 14.38 -8.16 -18.34
C ALA A 48 15.48 -7.52 -19.20
N ALA A 49 16.03 -8.27 -20.15
CA ALA A 49 17.17 -7.86 -20.98
C ALA A 49 16.83 -6.71 -21.96
N ASP A 50 15.66 -6.77 -22.60
CA ASP A 50 15.29 -5.87 -23.70
C ASP A 50 13.86 -5.32 -23.64
N GLY A 51 13.08 -5.73 -22.61
CA GLY A 51 11.68 -5.34 -22.44
C GLY A 51 10.73 -5.99 -23.44
N LYS A 52 11.16 -7.03 -24.19
CA LYS A 52 10.33 -7.73 -25.15
C LYS A 52 9.11 -8.35 -24.47
N LEU A 53 7.93 -8.15 -25.03
CA LEU A 53 6.70 -8.74 -24.56
C LEU A 53 6.75 -10.28 -24.71
N LEU A 54 6.51 -10.99 -23.62
CA LEU A 54 6.47 -12.45 -23.55
C LEU A 54 5.03 -12.96 -23.53
N ASN A 55 4.16 -12.33 -22.75
CA ASN A 55 2.74 -12.65 -22.67
C ASN A 55 1.94 -11.46 -22.12
N THR A 56 0.63 -11.50 -22.37
CA THR A 56 -0.35 -10.55 -21.82
C THR A 56 -1.50 -11.32 -21.20
N VAL A 57 -1.90 -10.95 -19.99
CA VAL A 57 -3.04 -11.54 -19.28
C VAL A 57 -4.01 -10.41 -18.93
N GLU A 58 -5.25 -10.51 -19.38
CA GLU A 58 -6.32 -9.62 -18.97
C GLU A 58 -6.69 -9.92 -17.51
N ILE A 59 -6.91 -8.90 -16.70
CA ILE A 59 -7.17 -8.97 -15.25
C ILE A 59 -8.40 -8.16 -14.88
N GLY A 60 -8.59 -7.77 -13.61
CA GLY A 60 -9.71 -6.94 -13.18
C GLY A 60 -9.62 -5.48 -13.61
N ILE A 61 -10.58 -4.69 -13.15
CA ILE A 61 -10.71 -3.26 -13.44
C ILE A 61 -9.75 -2.47 -12.56
N TRP A 62 -9.06 -1.49 -13.15
CA TRP A 62 -8.18 -0.57 -12.45
C TRP A 62 -7.15 -1.29 -11.56
N PRO A 63 -6.25 -2.10 -12.14
CA PRO A 63 -5.19 -2.73 -11.35
C PRO A 63 -4.26 -1.67 -10.76
N ASP A 64 -3.96 -1.78 -9.49
CA ASP A 64 -3.05 -0.89 -8.80
C ASP A 64 -1.70 -1.55 -8.56
N SER A 65 -1.61 -2.56 -7.73
CA SER A 65 -0.34 -3.22 -7.44
C SER A 65 -0.32 -4.71 -7.77
N LEU A 66 0.89 -5.27 -7.91
CA LEU A 66 1.11 -6.70 -8.12
C LEU A 66 2.31 -7.21 -7.34
N ALA A 67 2.25 -8.49 -6.97
CA ALA A 67 3.39 -9.19 -6.40
C ALA A 67 3.56 -10.58 -7.02
N PHE A 68 4.81 -11.04 -7.16
CA PHE A 68 5.11 -12.46 -7.36
C PHE A 68 5.12 -13.20 -6.04
N SER A 69 4.65 -14.45 -6.05
CA SER A 69 4.97 -15.38 -4.97
C SER A 69 6.49 -15.56 -4.83
N PRO A 70 7.02 -15.95 -3.67
CA PRO A 70 8.46 -16.08 -3.44
C PRO A 70 9.20 -17.00 -4.43
N LYS A 71 8.49 -17.95 -5.03
CA LYS A 71 9.03 -18.85 -6.07
C LYS A 71 8.77 -18.38 -7.49
N GLY A 72 7.96 -17.34 -7.68
CA GLY A 72 7.54 -16.89 -9.00
C GLY A 72 6.42 -17.71 -9.65
N ASP A 73 5.90 -18.73 -8.95
CA ASP A 73 4.86 -19.62 -9.49
C ASP A 73 3.49 -18.97 -9.66
N PHE A 74 3.27 -17.85 -8.98
CA PHE A 74 2.02 -17.08 -9.00
C PHE A 74 2.28 -15.59 -9.02
N VAL A 75 1.33 -14.85 -9.60
CA VAL A 75 1.18 -13.40 -9.42
C VAL A 75 -0.19 -13.12 -8.83
N VAL A 76 -0.25 -12.26 -7.82
CA VAL A 76 -1.51 -11.68 -7.33
C VAL A 76 -1.51 -10.20 -7.68
N VAL A 77 -2.66 -9.69 -8.11
CA VAL A 77 -2.88 -8.30 -8.47
C VAL A 77 -4.06 -7.77 -7.67
N ALA A 78 -3.90 -6.63 -7.04
CA ALA A 78 -4.98 -5.83 -6.51
C ALA A 78 -5.61 -5.03 -7.65
N ASN A 79 -6.91 -5.20 -7.85
CA ASN A 79 -7.68 -4.44 -8.83
C ASN A 79 -8.62 -3.53 -8.03
N GLU A 80 -8.26 -2.29 -7.92
CA GLU A 80 -8.91 -1.30 -7.09
C GLU A 80 -10.36 -1.01 -7.52
N GLY A 81 -10.63 -1.09 -8.82
CA GLY A 81 -11.98 -0.83 -9.33
C GLY A 81 -12.35 0.66 -9.39
N GLU A 82 -11.45 1.56 -9.02
CA GLU A 82 -11.69 3.03 -8.92
C GLU A 82 -12.01 3.72 -10.25
N GLY A 83 -12.22 2.97 -11.31
CA GLY A 83 -12.57 3.51 -12.60
C GLY A 83 -13.95 4.18 -12.63
N TYR A 84 -14.00 5.46 -12.35
CA TYR A 84 -15.26 6.23 -12.40
C TYR A 84 -15.57 6.68 -13.82
N VAL A 85 -16.76 6.35 -14.28
CA VAL A 85 -17.29 6.85 -15.56
C VAL A 85 -18.58 7.60 -15.32
N ARG A 86 -18.65 8.82 -15.85
CA ARG A 86 -19.88 9.60 -15.87
C ARG A 86 -20.85 8.97 -16.87
N ASP A 87 -21.96 8.39 -16.38
CA ASP A 87 -23.12 8.11 -17.22
C ASP A 87 -24.18 9.19 -17.02
N GLY A 88 -25.19 9.26 -17.85
CA GLY A 88 -26.21 10.34 -17.82
C GLY A 88 -26.97 10.46 -16.51
N GLU A 89 -26.77 9.56 -15.54
CA GLU A 89 -27.47 9.50 -14.25
C GLU A 89 -26.51 9.67 -13.04
N GLY A 90 -25.17 9.68 -13.26
CA GLY A 90 -24.20 9.82 -12.16
C GLY A 90 -22.85 9.19 -12.47
N PHE A 91 -22.20 8.69 -11.44
CA PHE A 91 -20.91 7.98 -11.54
C PHE A 91 -21.11 6.51 -11.26
N ARG A 92 -20.41 5.68 -12.03
CA ARG A 92 -20.23 4.26 -11.74
C ARG A 92 -18.76 4.00 -11.49
N SER A 93 -18.48 3.28 -10.41
CA SER A 93 -17.22 2.63 -10.15
C SER A 93 -17.20 1.22 -10.71
N GLY A 94 -16.02 0.67 -10.99
CA GLY A 94 -15.84 -0.76 -11.17
C GLY A 94 -15.96 -1.50 -9.84
N GLU A 95 -16.11 -2.82 -9.89
CA GLU A 95 -16.00 -3.65 -8.68
C GLU A 95 -14.52 -3.94 -8.41
N GLY A 96 -14.08 -3.65 -7.18
CA GLY A 96 -12.78 -4.10 -6.71
C GLY A 96 -12.68 -5.61 -6.67
N SER A 97 -11.51 -6.14 -7.02
CA SER A 97 -11.30 -7.57 -7.11
C SER A 97 -9.82 -7.94 -6.96
N ILE A 98 -9.53 -9.22 -6.82
CA ILE A 98 -8.16 -9.72 -6.76
C ILE A 98 -7.95 -10.68 -7.93
N SER A 99 -6.92 -10.44 -8.74
CA SER A 99 -6.53 -11.35 -9.81
C SER A 99 -5.43 -12.28 -9.35
N LEU A 100 -5.61 -13.59 -9.55
CA LEU A 100 -4.57 -14.60 -9.35
C LEU A 100 -4.16 -15.17 -10.71
N ILE A 101 -2.86 -15.08 -11.02
CA ILE A 101 -2.27 -15.62 -12.24
C ILE A 101 -1.36 -16.81 -11.87
N ASP A 102 -1.70 -18.00 -12.32
CA ASP A 102 -0.92 -19.22 -12.14
C ASP A 102 0.12 -19.35 -13.27
N LEU A 103 1.39 -19.31 -12.90
CA LEU A 103 2.54 -19.40 -13.80
C LEU A 103 3.26 -20.76 -13.75
N ARG A 104 2.75 -21.75 -13.04
CA ARG A 104 3.39 -23.09 -12.90
C ARG A 104 3.57 -23.82 -14.24
N GLY A 105 2.82 -23.43 -15.26
CA GLY A 105 3.01 -23.87 -16.64
C GLY A 105 3.97 -23.02 -17.47
N GLY A 106 4.63 -22.04 -16.85
CA GLY A 106 5.41 -20.98 -17.49
C GLY A 106 4.55 -19.82 -17.96
N VAL A 107 5.19 -18.68 -18.19
CA VAL A 107 4.53 -17.41 -18.56
C VAL A 107 3.65 -17.53 -19.81
N ALA A 108 4.07 -18.30 -20.82
CA ALA A 108 3.29 -18.51 -22.05
C ALA A 108 1.99 -19.29 -21.83
N ALA A 109 1.88 -20.06 -20.74
CA ALA A 109 0.72 -20.86 -20.35
C ALA A 109 0.01 -20.29 -19.10
N ALA A 110 0.21 -19.02 -18.79
CA ALA A 110 -0.39 -18.34 -17.66
C ALA A 110 -1.92 -18.53 -17.63
N LYS A 111 -2.47 -18.80 -16.45
CA LYS A 111 -3.91 -18.95 -16.23
C LYS A 111 -4.37 -17.91 -15.23
N HIS A 112 -5.44 -17.21 -15.56
CA HIS A 112 -6.04 -16.18 -14.71
C HIS A 112 -7.30 -16.68 -14.02
N SER A 113 -7.47 -16.29 -12.76
CA SER A 113 -8.69 -16.44 -11.99
C SER A 113 -9.00 -15.12 -11.29
N LEU A 114 -10.24 -14.65 -11.39
CA LEU A 114 -10.72 -13.47 -10.69
C LEU A 114 -11.36 -13.90 -9.36
N ILE A 115 -10.95 -13.26 -8.27
CA ILE A 115 -11.49 -13.46 -6.92
C ILE A 115 -12.28 -12.20 -6.56
N THR A 116 -13.58 -12.36 -6.38
CA THR A 116 -14.48 -11.28 -5.96
C THR A 116 -14.48 -11.14 -4.44
N LEU A 117 -14.76 -9.93 -3.97
CA LEU A 117 -14.81 -9.59 -2.55
C LEU A 117 -16.27 -9.58 -2.06
N PRO A 118 -16.55 -10.03 -0.82
CA PRO A 118 -17.89 -9.97 -0.26
C PRO A 118 -18.21 -8.56 0.25
N ASP A 119 -19.49 -8.28 0.51
CA ASP A 119 -19.89 -7.12 1.32
C ASP A 119 -19.20 -7.18 2.70
N LEU A 120 -18.62 -6.06 3.13
CA LEU A 120 -17.89 -5.93 4.40
C LEU A 120 -18.78 -5.49 5.57
N ALA A 121 -20.09 -5.33 5.37
CA ALA A 121 -21.01 -5.01 6.44
C ALA A 121 -20.91 -6.05 7.57
N GLY A 122 -20.60 -5.57 8.78
CA GLY A 122 -20.43 -6.43 9.94
C GLY A 122 -19.06 -7.09 10.08
N VAL A 123 -18.09 -6.82 9.22
CA VAL A 123 -16.69 -7.17 9.47
C VAL A 123 -16.14 -6.26 10.56
N GLU A 124 -15.87 -6.84 11.74
CA GLU A 124 -15.38 -6.09 12.89
C GLU A 124 -14.04 -5.42 12.56
N GLY A 125 -13.92 -4.11 12.87
CA GLY A 125 -12.72 -3.32 12.63
C GLY A 125 -12.61 -2.73 11.22
N ALA A 126 -13.41 -3.18 10.26
CA ALA A 126 -13.53 -2.55 8.95
C ALA A 126 -14.39 -1.27 9.01
N THR A 127 -14.34 -0.47 7.95
CA THR A 127 -15.23 0.68 7.79
C THR A 127 -16.69 0.23 7.82
N GLN A 128 -17.51 0.88 8.63
CA GLN A 128 -18.91 0.54 8.82
C GLN A 128 -19.83 1.62 8.20
N ALA A 129 -21.09 1.26 8.01
CA ALA A 129 -22.08 2.15 7.39
C ALA A 129 -22.30 3.49 8.16
N GLU A 130 -22.04 3.52 9.47
CA GLU A 130 -22.06 4.75 10.27
C GLU A 130 -20.86 5.67 9.98
N HIS A 131 -19.77 5.14 9.46
CA HIS A 131 -18.62 5.91 8.99
C HIS A 131 -18.86 6.54 7.61
N LYS A 132 -20.11 6.52 7.11
CA LYS A 132 -20.49 7.02 5.78
C LYS A 132 -19.67 8.23 5.40
N ARG A 133 -18.70 7.98 4.54
CA ARG A 133 -17.82 8.98 3.96
C ARG A 133 -18.32 9.34 2.59
N LEU A 134 -17.98 10.52 2.16
CA LEU A 134 -18.04 10.90 0.78
C LEU A 134 -16.59 11.00 0.33
N LEU A 135 -16.14 10.07 -0.47
CA LEU A 135 -14.83 10.19 -1.11
C LEU A 135 -14.83 11.45 -1.98
N GLU A 136 -13.85 12.29 -1.79
CA GLU A 136 -13.61 13.45 -2.62
C GLU A 136 -12.68 13.01 -3.76
N ARG A 137 -13.22 12.89 -4.97
CA ARG A 137 -12.46 12.53 -6.18
C ARG A 137 -12.50 13.67 -7.19
N VAL A 138 -11.41 13.85 -7.93
CA VAL A 138 -11.38 14.79 -9.07
C VAL A 138 -11.48 13.99 -10.35
N ILE A 139 -12.63 14.08 -11.02
CA ILE A 139 -12.86 13.38 -12.29
C ILE A 139 -13.13 14.44 -13.37
N ASP A 140 -12.38 14.40 -14.45
CA ASP A 140 -12.46 15.37 -15.55
C ASP A 140 -12.34 16.84 -15.07
N GLY A 141 -11.60 17.07 -13.96
CA GLY A 141 -11.40 18.40 -13.37
C GLY A 141 -12.55 18.89 -12.49
N GLU A 142 -13.55 18.07 -12.21
CA GLU A 142 -14.64 18.36 -11.28
C GLU A 142 -14.43 17.62 -9.96
N GLU A 143 -14.53 18.34 -8.83
CA GLU A 143 -14.56 17.71 -7.50
C GLU A 143 -15.91 17.03 -7.28
N LEU A 144 -15.87 15.75 -6.98
CA LEU A 144 -17.04 14.91 -6.77
C LEU A 144 -17.01 14.33 -5.37
N LYS A 145 -18.22 14.14 -4.83
CA LYS A 145 -18.44 13.48 -3.55
C LYS A 145 -19.17 12.17 -3.81
N ILE A 146 -18.40 11.08 -3.75
CA ILE A 146 -18.89 9.74 -4.04
C ILE A 146 -19.23 9.06 -2.72
N PRO A 147 -20.45 8.51 -2.54
CA PRO A 147 -20.76 7.71 -1.35
C PRO A 147 -19.84 6.50 -1.29
N PHE A 148 -19.17 6.33 -0.17
CA PHE A 148 -18.36 5.15 0.13
C PHE A 148 -19.13 4.21 1.06
N GLY A 149 -19.05 2.92 0.83
CA GLY A 149 -19.81 1.92 1.58
C GLY A 149 -19.08 0.61 1.73
N THR A 150 -19.80 -0.42 2.14
CA THR A 150 -19.26 -1.76 2.41
C THR A 150 -19.51 -2.76 1.28
N SER A 151 -20.29 -2.39 0.28
CA SER A 151 -20.66 -3.24 -0.85
C SER A 151 -19.50 -3.42 -1.85
N PRO A 152 -19.47 -4.50 -2.64
CA PRO A 152 -18.33 -4.85 -3.50
C PRO A 152 -17.87 -3.73 -4.45
N GLU A 153 -18.77 -2.88 -4.94
CA GLU A 153 -18.45 -1.73 -5.79
C GLU A 153 -17.74 -0.59 -5.04
N HIS A 154 -17.60 -0.69 -3.73
CA HIS A 154 -16.91 0.29 -2.88
C HIS A 154 -15.70 -0.33 -2.17
N ILE A 155 -15.28 -1.52 -2.58
CA ILE A 155 -14.08 -2.15 -2.01
C ILE A 155 -12.93 -1.92 -2.96
N GLU A 156 -11.90 -1.28 -2.46
CA GLU A 156 -10.74 -0.85 -3.23
C GLU A 156 -9.48 -1.61 -2.76
N PRO A 157 -9.13 -2.76 -3.42
CA PRO A 157 -7.87 -3.46 -3.18
C PRO A 157 -6.69 -2.66 -3.75
N GLU A 158 -5.65 -2.43 -2.94
CA GLU A 158 -4.51 -1.61 -3.34
C GLU A 158 -3.19 -2.36 -3.34
N TYR A 159 -2.70 -2.81 -2.21
CA TYR A 159 -1.37 -3.38 -2.11
C TYR A 159 -1.39 -4.88 -1.89
N VAL A 160 -0.37 -5.57 -2.42
CA VAL A 160 -0.23 -7.03 -2.31
C VAL A 160 1.10 -7.44 -1.72
N THR A 161 1.07 -8.35 -0.74
CA THR A 161 2.25 -9.07 -0.26
C THR A 161 1.98 -10.56 -0.08
N PHE A 162 3.02 -11.38 -0.08
CA PHE A 162 2.92 -12.83 0.11
C PHE A 162 3.48 -13.29 1.46
N SER A 163 2.93 -14.40 1.98
CA SER A 163 3.64 -15.17 3.00
C SER A 163 4.94 -15.74 2.44
N PRO A 164 6.00 -15.92 3.26
CA PRO A 164 7.29 -16.44 2.79
C PRO A 164 7.23 -17.82 2.14
N ASP A 165 6.25 -18.63 2.49
CA ASP A 165 6.00 -19.94 1.88
C ASP A 165 5.21 -19.88 0.57
N GLY A 166 4.66 -18.69 0.23
CA GLY A 166 3.88 -18.45 -0.98
C GLY A 166 2.48 -19.06 -0.97
N THR A 167 2.00 -19.56 0.18
CA THR A 167 0.68 -20.19 0.26
C THR A 167 -0.45 -19.20 0.46
N ARG A 168 -0.15 -18.01 0.99
CA ARG A 168 -1.10 -16.91 1.19
C ARG A 168 -0.60 -15.63 0.53
N ALA A 169 -1.55 -14.84 0.03
CA ALA A 169 -1.35 -13.44 -0.27
C ALA A 169 -2.24 -12.59 0.63
N TYR A 170 -1.74 -11.43 1.04
CA TYR A 170 -2.46 -10.43 1.81
C TYR A 170 -2.64 -9.21 0.91
N VAL A 171 -3.84 -8.68 0.88
CA VAL A 171 -4.21 -7.53 0.05
C VAL A 171 -4.84 -6.48 0.94
N SER A 172 -4.29 -5.26 0.95
CA SER A 172 -4.92 -4.15 1.65
C SER A 172 -6.20 -3.71 0.93
N LEU A 173 -7.17 -3.31 1.73
CA LEU A 173 -8.41 -2.67 1.33
C LEU A 173 -8.42 -1.37 2.11
N GLN A 174 -7.67 -0.37 1.64
CA GLN A 174 -7.27 0.81 2.42
C GLN A 174 -8.48 1.58 2.93
N GLU A 175 -9.32 2.08 2.05
CA GLU A 175 -10.51 2.86 2.40
C GLU A 175 -11.52 2.04 3.21
N ASN A 176 -11.50 0.72 3.02
CA ASN A 176 -12.36 -0.19 3.78
C ASN A 176 -11.79 -0.55 5.15
N ASN A 177 -10.59 -0.06 5.49
CA ASN A 177 -9.91 -0.34 6.76
C ASN A 177 -9.82 -1.82 7.06
N ALA A 178 -9.43 -2.63 6.06
CA ALA A 178 -9.44 -4.08 6.12
C ALA A 178 -8.30 -4.71 5.33
N ILE A 179 -8.08 -6.01 5.54
CA ILE A 179 -7.13 -6.82 4.79
C ILE A 179 -7.80 -8.10 4.32
N ALA A 180 -7.71 -8.38 3.03
CA ALA A 180 -8.13 -9.63 2.43
C ALA A 180 -6.98 -10.66 2.44
N VAL A 181 -7.29 -11.92 2.72
CA VAL A 181 -6.34 -13.04 2.69
C VAL A 181 -6.78 -14.02 1.61
N VAL A 182 -5.86 -14.29 0.69
CA VAL A 182 -6.08 -15.24 -0.42
C VAL A 182 -5.35 -16.54 -0.14
N ASP A 183 -6.05 -17.67 -0.22
CA ASP A 183 -5.44 -19.00 -0.37
C ASP A 183 -4.99 -19.15 -1.83
N VAL A 184 -3.69 -18.98 -2.05
CA VAL A 184 -3.08 -18.95 -3.37
C VAL A 184 -3.18 -20.32 -4.07
N LEU A 185 -3.05 -21.40 -3.32
CA LEU A 185 -3.08 -22.75 -3.88
C LEU A 185 -4.49 -23.20 -4.29
N GLN A 186 -5.52 -22.73 -3.55
CA GLN A 186 -6.92 -23.00 -3.88
C GLN A 186 -7.51 -21.94 -4.82
N GLY A 187 -6.82 -20.80 -5.02
CA GLY A 187 -7.28 -19.73 -5.89
C GLY A 187 -8.55 -19.05 -5.40
N LYS A 188 -8.70 -18.84 -4.08
CA LYS A 188 -9.91 -18.27 -3.49
C LYS A 188 -9.61 -17.35 -2.31
N LEU A 189 -10.55 -16.49 -2.01
CA LEU A 189 -10.56 -15.72 -0.77
C LEU A 189 -10.67 -16.69 0.43
N ASP A 190 -9.75 -16.57 1.38
CA ASP A 190 -9.78 -17.30 2.65
C ASP A 190 -10.62 -16.53 3.68
N LYS A 191 -10.33 -15.24 3.86
CA LYS A 191 -11.08 -14.36 4.76
C LYS A 191 -10.81 -12.88 4.47
N VAL A 192 -11.62 -12.00 5.06
CA VAL A 192 -11.33 -10.58 5.25
C VAL A 192 -11.41 -10.26 6.74
N PHE A 193 -10.51 -9.42 7.23
CA PHE A 193 -10.58 -8.91 8.60
C PHE A 193 -10.31 -7.41 8.62
N GLY A 194 -11.02 -6.69 9.49
CA GLY A 194 -10.81 -5.27 9.71
C GLY A 194 -9.61 -5.01 10.62
N VAL A 195 -8.92 -3.92 10.38
CA VAL A 195 -7.71 -3.54 11.12
C VAL A 195 -7.97 -2.62 12.31
N GLY A 196 -9.20 -2.14 12.44
CA GLY A 196 -9.64 -1.37 13.60
C GLY A 196 -9.14 0.07 13.64
N THR A 197 -9.17 0.66 14.83
CA THR A 197 -8.82 2.05 15.06
C THR A 197 -7.54 2.18 15.87
N VAL A 198 -6.97 3.37 15.84
CA VAL A 198 -5.82 3.78 16.66
C VAL A 198 -6.18 4.97 17.54
N ARG A 199 -5.51 5.09 18.70
CA ARG A 199 -5.54 6.27 19.58
C ARG A 199 -4.14 6.60 20.06
N HIS A 200 -3.68 7.81 19.79
CA HIS A 200 -2.40 8.30 20.29
C HIS A 200 -2.39 9.84 20.34
N ALA A 201 -1.37 10.41 20.97
CA ALA A 201 -1.13 11.84 20.92
C ALA A 201 -0.73 12.26 19.49
N ALA A 202 -1.26 13.36 19.00
CA ALA A 202 -0.91 13.89 17.68
C ALA A 202 -0.97 15.41 17.67
N ASP A 203 -0.22 15.99 16.76
CA ASP A 203 -0.46 17.34 16.31
C ASP A 203 -1.57 17.33 15.25
N ILE A 204 -2.51 18.26 15.36
CA ILE A 204 -3.65 18.40 14.46
C ILE A 204 -3.82 19.83 13.93
N ILE A 205 -2.82 20.69 14.14
CA ILE A 205 -2.86 22.12 13.82
C ILE A 205 -1.70 22.46 12.87
N ASP A 206 -2.02 23.13 11.79
CA ASP A 206 -1.03 23.71 10.86
C ASP A 206 -0.66 25.11 11.37
N ASP A 207 0.37 25.21 12.22
CA ASP A 207 0.82 26.50 12.79
C ASP A 207 2.36 26.68 12.74
N GLY A 208 3.06 25.78 12.08
CA GLY A 208 4.52 25.80 11.90
C GLY A 208 5.28 25.18 13.07
N LYS A 209 4.62 24.40 13.93
CA LYS A 209 5.22 23.73 15.08
C LYS A 209 4.67 22.33 15.22
N TYR A 210 5.47 21.41 15.74
CA TYR A 210 5.01 20.09 16.15
C TYR A 210 4.65 20.11 17.64
N GLU A 211 3.36 20.13 17.96
CA GLU A 211 2.83 20.12 19.33
C GLU A 211 1.76 19.02 19.50
N PRO A 212 2.12 17.75 19.79
CA PRO A 212 1.19 16.61 19.87
C PRO A 212 0.35 16.64 21.15
N THR A 213 -0.51 17.64 21.29
CA THR A 213 -1.35 17.88 22.47
C THR A 213 -2.76 17.34 22.35
N ALA A 214 -3.19 16.95 21.16
CA ALA A 214 -4.50 16.36 20.92
C ALA A 214 -4.47 14.83 20.97
N GLU A 215 -5.62 14.20 21.27
CA GLU A 215 -5.81 12.77 21.06
C GLU A 215 -6.32 12.55 19.63
N LEU A 216 -5.55 11.87 18.80
CA LEU A 216 -6.01 11.32 17.53
C LEU A 216 -6.84 10.07 17.78
N PHE A 217 -8.05 10.03 17.22
CA PHE A 217 -8.85 8.82 17.10
C PHE A 217 -9.15 8.59 15.63
N ALA A 218 -8.51 7.57 15.03
CA ALA A 218 -8.55 7.37 13.59
C ALA A 218 -8.73 5.89 13.21
N LEU A 219 -9.25 5.65 12.00
CA LEU A 219 -9.10 4.39 11.30
C LEU A 219 -7.62 4.24 10.90
N ARG A 220 -7.13 2.99 10.79
CA ARG A 220 -5.76 2.73 10.36
C ARG A 220 -5.58 2.98 8.88
N GLU A 221 -6.48 2.40 8.07
CA GLU A 221 -6.49 2.49 6.61
C GLU A 221 -5.12 2.10 6.03
N PRO A 222 -4.85 0.78 6.03
CA PRO A 222 -3.55 0.24 5.65
C PRO A 222 -3.32 0.38 4.15
N ASP A 223 -2.25 1.03 3.76
CA ASP A 223 -1.76 1.05 2.39
C ASP A 223 -0.83 -0.17 2.18
N ALA A 224 0.48 -0.01 2.23
CA ALA A 224 1.38 -1.13 1.98
C ALA A 224 1.43 -2.14 3.12
N LEU A 225 1.70 -3.38 2.73
CA LEU A 225 1.80 -4.54 3.60
C LEU A 225 3.15 -5.23 3.46
N ALA A 226 3.67 -5.75 4.56
CA ALA A 226 4.83 -6.65 4.57
C ALA A 226 4.58 -7.85 5.48
N VAL A 227 5.24 -8.97 5.22
CA VAL A 227 5.22 -10.14 6.09
C VAL A 227 6.62 -10.39 6.63
N SER A 228 6.73 -10.67 7.93
CA SER A 228 8.02 -11.02 8.54
C SER A 228 8.64 -12.28 7.91
N ALA A 229 9.96 -12.39 7.91
CA ALA A 229 10.68 -13.49 7.27
C ALA A 229 10.27 -14.88 7.78
N ASP A 230 9.81 -14.99 9.04
CA ASP A 230 9.29 -16.22 9.62
C ASP A 230 7.78 -16.45 9.35
N GLY A 231 7.12 -15.55 8.63
CA GLY A 231 5.69 -15.63 8.26
C GLY A 231 4.70 -15.41 9.41
N ARG A 232 5.17 -15.01 10.59
CA ARG A 232 4.32 -14.90 11.79
C ARG A 232 3.59 -13.58 11.90
N TYR A 233 4.17 -12.51 11.37
CA TYR A 233 3.65 -11.17 11.53
C TYR A 233 3.33 -10.57 10.17
N LEU A 234 2.16 -9.96 10.08
CA LEU A 234 1.77 -9.07 9.00
C LEU A 234 1.91 -7.65 9.52
N ILE A 235 2.55 -6.81 8.74
CA ILE A 235 2.87 -5.42 9.06
C ILE A 235 2.16 -4.54 8.05
N SER A 236 1.51 -3.44 8.50
CA SER A 236 0.92 -2.43 7.64
C SER A 236 1.53 -1.05 7.88
N ALA A 237 1.64 -0.28 6.83
CA ALA A 237 1.77 1.17 6.91
C ALA A 237 0.35 1.74 6.92
N ASP A 238 -0.02 2.47 7.97
CA ASP A 238 -1.37 2.95 8.18
C ASP A 238 -1.43 4.44 7.78
N GLU A 239 -1.49 4.67 6.49
CA GLU A 239 -1.46 6.00 5.89
C GLU A 239 -2.76 6.77 6.15
N GLY A 240 -3.86 6.12 5.90
CA GLY A 240 -5.17 6.71 5.86
C GLY A 240 -5.58 7.15 4.46
N ASP A 241 -6.84 7.48 4.31
CA ASP A 241 -7.45 7.97 3.07
C ASP A 241 -7.47 9.51 3.00
N THR A 242 -7.87 10.01 1.85
CA THR A 242 -8.10 11.44 1.53
C THR A 242 -9.26 12.08 2.30
N ASP A 243 -9.76 11.43 3.28
CA ASP A 243 -10.91 11.81 4.09
C ASP A 243 -10.82 13.22 4.70
N PRO A 244 -11.95 13.80 5.09
CA PRO A 244 -11.97 15.16 5.56
C PRO A 244 -11.02 15.34 6.75
N LYS A 245 -10.38 16.51 6.79
CA LYS A 245 -9.54 16.95 7.92
C LYS A 245 -10.18 16.58 9.25
N ILE A 246 -9.39 16.22 10.23
CA ILE A 246 -9.82 15.80 11.56
C ILE A 246 -10.91 16.72 12.14
N ALA A 247 -10.77 18.04 11.96
CA ALA A 247 -11.75 19.04 12.42
C ALA A 247 -13.15 18.92 11.76
N LYS A 248 -13.28 18.19 10.65
CA LYS A 248 -14.55 17.93 9.96
C LYS A 248 -15.16 16.58 10.32
N THR A 249 -14.45 15.75 11.05
CA THR A 249 -14.94 14.43 11.48
C THR A 249 -16.04 14.63 12.51
N LYS A 250 -17.12 13.85 12.38
CA LYS A 250 -18.23 13.89 13.33
C LYS A 250 -17.76 13.41 14.70
N ALA A 251 -18.10 14.15 15.76
CA ALA A 251 -17.71 13.81 17.12
C ALA A 251 -18.11 12.36 17.48
N GLY A 252 -17.14 11.62 18.03
CA GLY A 252 -17.31 10.22 18.43
C GLY A 252 -17.08 9.19 17.31
N LEU A 253 -16.83 9.62 16.05
CA LEU A 253 -16.36 8.77 14.98
C LEU A 253 -14.85 8.91 14.77
N PRO A 254 -14.15 7.86 14.32
CA PRO A 254 -12.74 7.98 13.95
C PRO A 254 -12.59 8.85 12.70
N SER A 255 -11.50 9.60 12.61
CA SER A 255 -11.03 10.22 11.36
C SER A 255 -10.30 9.18 10.50
N GLY A 256 -9.90 9.53 9.29
CA GLY A 256 -8.90 8.79 8.53
C GLY A 256 -7.48 9.09 9.01
N GLY A 257 -6.51 8.27 8.59
CA GLY A 257 -5.09 8.51 8.84
C GLY A 257 -4.58 8.04 10.20
N GLY A 258 -4.30 6.74 10.31
CA GLY A 258 -3.75 6.12 11.53
C GLY A 258 -2.38 6.64 11.92
N ARG A 259 -1.55 7.04 10.95
CA ARG A 259 -0.18 7.54 11.10
C ARG A 259 0.75 6.57 11.83
N THR A 260 0.48 5.28 11.70
CA THR A 260 1.21 4.24 12.43
C THR A 260 1.78 3.18 11.50
N VAL A 261 2.71 2.40 12.01
CA VAL A 261 2.99 1.08 11.49
C VAL A 261 2.41 0.07 12.47
N SER A 262 1.51 -0.78 11.98
CA SER A 262 0.82 -1.78 12.79
C SER A 262 1.33 -3.18 12.55
N VAL A 263 1.22 -4.01 13.56
CA VAL A 263 1.69 -5.41 13.55
C VAL A 263 0.55 -6.32 13.95
N PHE A 264 0.25 -7.27 13.08
CA PHE A 264 -0.80 -8.27 13.28
C PHE A 264 -0.20 -9.68 13.31
N ASP A 265 -0.85 -10.59 14.02
CA ASP A 265 -0.63 -12.02 13.82
C ASP A 265 -1.12 -12.41 12.42
N ALA A 266 -0.22 -12.91 11.57
CA ALA A 266 -0.50 -13.16 10.16
C ALA A 266 -1.58 -14.23 9.92
N ILE A 267 -1.78 -15.14 10.88
CA ILE A 267 -2.77 -16.21 10.76
C ILE A 267 -4.16 -15.74 11.19
N SER A 268 -4.26 -15.13 12.39
CA SER A 268 -5.55 -14.72 12.94
C SER A 268 -6.04 -13.37 12.46
N GLY A 269 -5.13 -12.46 12.05
CA GLY A 269 -5.41 -11.05 11.78
C GLY A 269 -5.52 -10.20 13.04
N LYS A 270 -5.19 -10.77 14.23
CA LYS A 270 -5.26 -10.04 15.49
C LYS A 270 -4.16 -8.99 15.59
N LEU A 271 -4.53 -7.75 15.90
CA LEU A 271 -3.58 -6.70 16.22
C LEU A 271 -2.73 -7.10 17.44
N LEU A 272 -1.42 -6.97 17.32
CA LEU A 272 -0.45 -7.20 18.39
C LEU A 272 0.04 -5.89 19.00
N GLY A 273 0.32 -4.89 18.17
CA GLY A 273 0.78 -3.57 18.58
C GLY A 273 0.95 -2.64 17.39
N ASP A 274 1.25 -1.38 17.68
CA ASP A 274 1.55 -0.35 16.70
C ASP A 274 2.59 0.64 17.24
N THR A 275 3.08 1.54 16.37
CA THR A 275 4.07 2.55 16.72
C THR A 275 3.50 3.75 17.49
N GLY A 276 2.18 3.89 17.59
CA GLY A 276 1.56 5.08 18.20
C GLY A 276 2.06 6.38 17.54
N SER A 277 2.39 7.40 18.36
CA SER A 277 2.88 8.70 17.88
C SER A 277 4.32 8.70 17.36
N GLN A 278 5.08 7.59 17.53
CA GLN A 278 6.54 7.59 17.34
C GLN A 278 6.99 8.02 15.94
N LEU A 279 6.21 7.78 14.88
CA LEU A 279 6.60 8.20 13.52
C LEU A 279 6.65 9.72 13.40
N ASP A 280 5.58 10.40 13.83
CA ASP A 280 5.50 11.86 13.82
C ASP A 280 6.51 12.48 14.81
N ASP A 281 6.64 11.91 16.03
CA ASP A 281 7.61 12.37 17.04
C ASP A 281 9.04 12.34 16.49
N MET A 282 9.46 11.21 15.89
CA MET A 282 10.80 11.04 15.34
C MET A 282 11.03 11.83 14.05
N ALA A 283 9.98 12.06 13.24
CA ALA A 283 10.05 12.95 12.08
C ALA A 283 10.28 14.41 12.52
N ALA A 284 9.63 14.83 13.60
CA ALA A 284 9.84 16.15 14.20
C ALA A 284 11.26 16.29 14.80
N GLU A 285 11.75 15.27 15.52
CA GLU A 285 13.13 15.24 16.02
C GLU A 285 14.17 15.31 14.88
N ALA A 286 13.91 14.67 13.76
CA ALA A 286 14.74 14.72 12.57
C ALA A 286 14.60 16.02 11.77
N GLY A 287 13.66 16.91 12.14
CA GLY A 287 13.40 18.17 11.46
C GLY A 287 12.72 18.03 10.09
N VAL A 288 11.99 16.94 9.87
CA VAL A 288 11.32 16.62 8.59
C VAL A 288 9.80 16.45 8.74
N TYR A 289 9.22 16.73 9.90
CA TYR A 289 7.78 16.65 10.11
C TYR A 289 7.03 17.68 9.24
N PRO A 290 6.02 17.24 8.46
CA PRO A 290 5.28 18.13 7.55
C PRO A 290 4.09 18.78 8.28
N ASP A 291 4.32 19.86 9.01
CA ASP A 291 3.32 20.51 9.85
C ASP A 291 2.01 20.87 9.11
N ALA A 292 2.10 21.27 7.85
CA ALA A 292 0.94 21.52 7.01
C ALA A 292 0.01 20.29 6.83
N ARG A 293 0.49 19.08 7.18
CA ARG A 293 -0.29 17.83 7.15
C ARG A 293 -0.86 17.44 8.52
N SER A 294 -0.52 18.17 9.58
CA SER A 294 -1.07 17.96 10.93
C SER A 294 -2.60 17.84 10.97
N PRO A 295 -3.38 18.71 10.27
CA PRO A 295 -4.83 18.57 10.24
C PRO A 295 -5.38 17.37 9.44
N ASN A 296 -4.51 16.62 8.74
CA ASN A 296 -4.87 15.49 7.88
C ASN A 296 -4.24 14.21 8.42
N LYS A 297 -3.11 13.79 7.82
CA LYS A 297 -2.49 12.47 7.99
C LYS A 297 -1.04 12.53 8.51
N GLY A 298 -0.53 13.70 8.96
CA GLY A 298 0.83 13.87 9.51
C GLY A 298 1.92 13.47 8.52
N SER A 299 2.84 12.58 8.94
CA SER A 299 3.98 12.12 8.13
C SER A 299 3.59 11.19 6.97
N GLU A 300 2.43 10.59 7.00
CA GLU A 300 1.86 9.65 6.01
C GLU A 300 2.78 8.45 5.73
N PRO A 301 2.73 7.39 6.57
CA PRO A 301 3.42 6.14 6.30
C PRO A 301 2.72 5.38 5.16
N GLU A 302 3.43 5.10 4.08
CA GLU A 302 2.92 4.48 2.85
C GLU A 302 3.56 3.12 2.58
N GLY A 303 4.77 3.09 2.03
CA GLY A 303 5.51 1.87 1.75
C GLY A 303 6.07 1.19 3.00
N VAL A 304 6.08 -0.14 3.05
CA VAL A 304 6.68 -0.89 4.16
C VAL A 304 7.40 -2.15 3.69
N VAL A 305 8.57 -2.44 4.27
CA VAL A 305 9.29 -3.71 4.10
C VAL A 305 9.73 -4.27 5.43
N SER A 306 9.78 -5.61 5.55
CA SER A 306 10.27 -6.31 6.73
C SER A 306 11.38 -7.29 6.35
N PHE A 307 12.47 -7.31 7.13
CA PHE A 307 13.61 -8.18 6.90
C PHE A 307 14.41 -8.41 8.19
N ASP A 308 15.22 -9.47 8.22
CA ASP A 308 16.13 -9.73 9.30
C ASP A 308 17.54 -9.22 8.93
N ALA A 309 18.13 -8.39 9.78
CA ALA A 309 19.50 -7.89 9.62
C ALA A 309 20.17 -7.67 10.99
N PHE A 310 21.47 -7.90 11.07
CA PHE A 310 22.27 -7.66 12.29
C PHE A 310 21.77 -8.40 13.54
N GLY A 311 21.06 -9.52 13.35
CA GLY A 311 20.45 -10.30 14.45
C GLY A 311 19.18 -9.70 15.02
N LYS A 312 18.55 -8.77 14.30
CA LYS A 312 17.28 -8.12 14.64
C LYS A 312 16.26 -8.33 13.53
N ARG A 313 14.98 -8.30 13.91
CA ARG A 313 13.89 -8.12 12.98
C ARG A 313 13.63 -6.63 12.79
N LEU A 314 13.78 -6.19 11.56
CA LEU A 314 13.65 -4.79 11.19
C LEU A 314 12.47 -4.57 10.24
N VAL A 315 11.87 -3.41 10.39
CA VAL A 315 10.89 -2.87 9.46
C VAL A 315 11.36 -1.50 9.03
N VAL A 316 11.20 -1.17 7.76
CA VAL A 316 11.37 0.20 7.27
C VAL A 316 10.06 0.62 6.62
N ALA A 317 9.59 1.82 6.97
CA ALA A 317 8.46 2.45 6.32
C ALA A 317 8.90 3.74 5.62
N THR A 318 8.31 4.04 4.48
CA THR A 318 8.36 5.37 3.91
C THR A 318 7.41 6.29 4.66
N LEU A 319 7.79 7.54 4.78
CA LEU A 319 6.95 8.63 5.29
C LEU A 319 6.81 9.66 4.16
N GLU A 320 5.74 9.51 3.36
CA GLU A 320 5.59 10.20 2.07
C GLU A 320 5.72 11.72 2.21
N ARG A 321 4.92 12.31 3.09
CA ARG A 321 4.90 13.77 3.26
C ARG A 321 6.04 14.33 4.09
N ALA A 322 6.68 13.49 4.90
CA ALA A 322 7.91 13.83 5.59
C ALA A 322 9.14 13.69 4.69
N ASP A 323 9.00 13.18 3.45
CA ASP A 323 10.13 12.88 2.57
C ASP A 323 11.22 12.06 3.29
N ALA A 324 10.83 11.00 4.01
CA ALA A 324 11.72 10.30 4.93
C ALA A 324 11.52 8.78 4.93
N LEU A 325 12.48 8.07 5.52
CA LEU A 325 12.37 6.66 5.89
C LEU A 325 12.40 6.52 7.41
N ALA A 326 11.55 5.65 7.97
CA ALA A 326 11.55 5.28 9.37
C ALA A 326 12.08 3.85 9.53
N LEU A 327 13.13 3.65 10.34
CA LEU A 327 13.67 2.35 10.73
C LEU A 327 13.06 1.93 12.07
N ILE A 328 12.47 0.73 12.11
CA ILE A 328 11.70 0.22 13.24
C ILE A 328 12.25 -1.13 13.68
N ASP A 329 12.51 -1.29 14.97
CA ASP A 329 12.85 -2.56 15.61
C ASP A 329 11.56 -3.32 15.95
N LEU A 330 11.45 -4.54 15.45
CA LEU A 330 10.30 -5.42 15.63
C LEU A 330 10.61 -6.67 16.47
N ASP A 331 11.68 -6.68 17.23
CA ASP A 331 12.01 -7.82 18.13
C ASP A 331 10.89 -8.05 19.16
N GLN A 332 10.13 -7.01 19.49
CA GLN A 332 8.93 -7.08 20.33
C GLN A 332 7.70 -6.61 19.54
N PRO A 333 6.98 -7.52 18.86
CA PRO A 333 5.87 -7.16 17.98
C PRO A 333 4.71 -6.42 18.65
N ALA A 334 4.52 -6.62 19.96
CA ALA A 334 3.52 -5.88 20.74
C ALA A 334 3.94 -4.44 21.10
N GLN A 335 5.19 -4.08 20.86
CA GLN A 335 5.77 -2.77 21.16
C GLN A 335 6.82 -2.42 20.10
N PRO A 336 6.43 -2.25 18.84
CA PRO A 336 7.35 -1.85 17.78
C PRO A 336 7.98 -0.50 18.15
N LYS A 337 9.29 -0.37 17.91
CA LYS A 337 10.04 0.80 18.31
C LYS A 337 10.68 1.49 17.11
N VAL A 338 10.30 2.73 16.84
CA VAL A 338 10.99 3.57 15.86
C VAL A 338 12.38 3.90 16.41
N MET A 339 13.42 3.52 15.68
CA MET A 339 14.81 3.72 16.05
C MET A 339 15.40 4.98 15.43
N GLN A 340 14.98 5.29 14.22
CA GLN A 340 15.52 6.42 13.45
C GLN A 340 14.54 6.84 12.36
N VAL A 341 14.47 8.14 12.10
CA VAL A 341 13.89 8.72 10.89
C VAL A 341 14.99 9.48 10.15
N ILE A 342 15.08 9.29 8.85
CA ILE A 342 16.08 9.93 7.98
C ILE A 342 15.42 10.46 6.71
N GLY A 343 15.68 11.74 6.37
CA GLY A 343 15.22 12.34 5.12
C GLY A 343 15.83 11.66 3.89
N VAL A 344 15.04 11.47 2.83
CA VAL A 344 15.46 10.77 1.62
C VAL A 344 16.27 11.62 0.64
N GLY A 345 16.47 12.90 0.92
CA GLY A 345 17.26 13.78 0.09
C GLY A 345 17.26 15.23 0.55
N GLU A 346 17.88 16.10 -0.22
CA GLU A 346 17.87 17.53 0.04
C GLU A 346 16.44 18.09 -0.10
N GLY A 347 15.99 18.83 0.92
CA GLY A 347 14.64 19.37 1.02
C GLY A 347 13.61 18.41 1.63
N ALA A 348 14.05 17.33 2.28
CA ALA A 348 13.16 16.45 3.06
C ALA A 348 12.32 17.26 4.06
N GLY A 349 11.08 16.81 4.29
CA GLY A 349 10.07 17.52 5.07
C GLY A 349 9.22 18.52 4.27
N SER A 350 9.49 18.69 2.96
CA SER A 350 8.72 19.58 2.09
C SER A 350 7.54 18.89 1.38
N GLY A 351 7.45 17.55 1.46
CA GLY A 351 6.50 16.71 0.72
C GLY A 351 6.68 16.75 -0.80
N LYS A 352 7.90 17.08 -1.28
CA LYS A 352 8.21 17.22 -2.71
C LYS A 352 8.98 16.03 -3.31
N LEU A 353 9.52 15.17 -2.46
CA LEU A 353 10.22 13.97 -2.88
C LEU A 353 9.25 12.80 -2.96
N ALA A 354 8.39 12.64 -1.95
CA ALA A 354 7.34 11.64 -1.83
C ALA A 354 7.90 10.21 -2.03
N PRO A 355 8.61 9.65 -1.03
CA PRO A 355 9.03 8.25 -1.07
C PRO A 355 7.82 7.34 -0.88
N GLU A 356 7.51 6.52 -1.87
CA GLU A 356 6.36 5.62 -1.93
C GLU A 356 6.82 4.17 -2.06
N GLY A 357 7.21 3.74 -3.26
CA GLY A 357 7.71 2.39 -3.48
C GLY A 357 9.00 2.12 -2.71
N LEU A 358 9.06 1.01 -1.94
CA LEU A 358 10.19 0.64 -1.10
C LEU A 358 10.60 -0.81 -1.33
N ALA A 359 11.91 -1.07 -1.46
CA ALA A 359 12.46 -2.40 -1.55
C ALA A 359 13.70 -2.55 -0.66
N HIS A 360 13.85 -3.73 -0.04
CA HIS A 360 15.07 -4.17 0.63
C HIS A 360 15.85 -5.14 -0.25
N VAL A 361 17.15 -4.96 -0.33
CA VAL A 361 18.07 -5.83 -1.09
C VAL A 361 19.26 -6.19 -0.22
N GLU A 362 19.49 -7.50 -0.04
CA GLU A 362 20.75 -7.99 0.52
C GLU A 362 21.72 -8.34 -0.62
N HIS A 363 22.91 -7.77 -0.58
CA HIS A 363 23.96 -8.06 -1.54
C HIS A 363 25.33 -8.18 -0.84
N ASN A 364 25.97 -9.35 -0.93
CA ASN A 364 27.27 -9.65 -0.30
C ASN A 364 27.30 -9.35 1.21
N GLY A 365 26.21 -9.69 1.92
CA GLY A 365 26.08 -9.47 3.37
C GLY A 365 25.89 -8.00 3.77
N ARG A 366 25.63 -7.12 2.80
CA ARG A 366 25.26 -5.71 3.00
C ARG A 366 23.77 -5.54 2.70
N HIS A 367 23.11 -4.71 3.48
CA HIS A 367 21.68 -4.44 3.35
C HIS A 367 21.44 -3.07 2.75
N PHE A 368 20.64 -3.02 1.71
CA PHE A 368 20.29 -1.79 1.00
C PHE A 368 18.78 -1.58 0.99
N LEU A 369 18.40 -0.32 1.06
CA LEU A 369 17.03 0.13 0.86
C LEU A 369 16.99 0.97 -0.41
N VAL A 370 16.02 0.69 -1.25
CA VAL A 370 15.76 1.43 -2.49
C VAL A 370 14.36 1.97 -2.42
N THR A 371 14.19 3.29 -2.57
CA THR A 371 12.87 3.91 -2.59
C THR A 371 12.68 4.74 -3.84
N ALA A 372 11.49 4.65 -4.43
CA ALA A 372 11.05 5.51 -5.52
C ALA A 372 10.54 6.83 -4.93
N LEU A 373 10.95 7.95 -5.51
CA LEU A 373 10.52 9.29 -5.11
C LEU A 373 9.56 9.80 -6.18
N GLU A 374 8.25 9.60 -5.95
CA GLU A 374 7.18 9.77 -6.93
C GLU A 374 7.19 11.16 -7.57
N LYS A 375 7.13 12.20 -6.74
CA LYS A 375 7.03 13.59 -7.22
C LYS A 375 8.29 14.10 -7.91
N SER A 376 9.46 13.62 -7.49
CA SER A 376 10.72 14.03 -8.10
C SER A 376 11.13 13.16 -9.29
N GLY A 377 10.51 11.97 -9.43
CA GLY A 377 10.86 10.98 -10.46
C GLY A 377 12.25 10.37 -10.30
N ASN A 378 12.81 10.41 -9.11
CA ASN A 378 14.12 9.87 -8.76
C ASN A 378 14.00 8.57 -7.98
N VAL A 379 15.15 7.93 -7.75
CA VAL A 379 15.30 6.78 -6.86
C VAL A 379 16.40 7.09 -5.87
N ALA A 380 16.14 6.86 -4.59
CA ALA A 380 17.14 6.96 -3.54
C ALA A 380 17.61 5.57 -3.10
N LEU A 381 18.91 5.45 -2.79
CA LEU A 381 19.55 4.23 -2.33
C LEU A 381 20.25 4.50 -1.00
N PHE A 382 19.93 3.69 0.00
CA PHE A 382 20.56 3.74 1.32
C PHE A 382 21.24 2.40 1.62
N GLU A 383 22.36 2.45 2.32
CA GLU A 383 22.97 1.28 2.94
C GLU A 383 22.70 1.30 4.44
N LEU A 384 22.16 0.19 4.98
CA LEU A 384 22.09 0.02 6.43
C LEU A 384 23.46 -0.36 6.97
N LEU A 385 23.90 0.37 7.96
CA LEU A 385 25.13 0.11 8.70
C LEU A 385 24.79 -0.44 10.09
N LYS A 386 25.67 -1.33 10.61
CA LYS A 386 25.51 -1.92 11.94
C LYS A 386 25.81 -0.92 13.05
#